data_0c02e8d73a3bb33e051dc9a833d47799
#
_entry.id   0c02e8d73a3bb33e051dc9a833d47799
#
_cell.length_a   1.000
_cell.length_b   1.000
_cell.length_c   1.000
_cell.angle_alpha   90.00
_cell.angle_beta   90.00
_cell.angle_gamma   90.00
#
_symmetry.space_group_name_H-M   'P 1'
#
loop_
_entity.id
_entity.type
_entity.pdbx_description
1 polymer ?
#
loop_
_entity_poly.entity_id
_entity_poly.type
_entity_poly.pdbx_seq_one_letter_code
_entity_poly.pdbx_strand_id
1 'polypeptide(L)'
;AIHYKVKDDTGRAVTRAIYNVLGINKNGHKELLGMYISKSEGANFWLEVMTDIQNRGVQDIMICCVDGLKGFPDAIQSVFPNASVQLCIVHQIRNSIKYVGSKHQKEFMKDLKTVYGAVNKESAEEQLDKLESQWGEMYPIVIKSWRDNWERLTEYFQYTPAIRKLIYTTNTVEGYHRQVRKVTKNKGVFPTDTSLEKLVFLAYKNIREKWTMPLANWGQISQQLAIKFGDRFEIM
;
A
#
# COMPACT_ATOMS: atom_id res chain seq x y z
N ALA A 1 3.60 -7.33 -0.58
CA ALA A 1 4.53 -8.39 -0.12
C ALA A 1 5.61 -8.71 -1.15
N ILE A 2 6.66 -9.39 -0.71
CA ILE A 2 7.63 -10.07 -1.58
C ILE A 2 7.52 -11.57 -1.31
N HIS A 3 7.46 -12.36 -2.38
CA HIS A 3 7.34 -13.81 -2.27
C HIS A 3 8.70 -14.50 -2.47
N TYR A 4 8.99 -15.48 -1.62
CA TYR A 4 10.21 -16.27 -1.65
C TYR A 4 9.91 -17.76 -1.52
N LYS A 5 10.83 -18.60 -2.00
CA LYS A 5 10.82 -20.02 -1.73
C LYS A 5 11.61 -20.29 -0.45
N VAL A 6 10.97 -20.98 0.49
CA VAL A 6 11.56 -21.35 1.79
C VAL A 6 11.30 -22.83 2.02
N LYS A 7 12.23 -23.56 2.61
CA LYS A 7 12.00 -24.94 3.03
C LYS A 7 11.10 -24.97 4.27
N ASP A 8 10.07 -25.79 4.23
CA ASP A 8 9.26 -26.10 5.41
C ASP A 8 9.94 -27.16 6.30
N ASP A 9 9.27 -27.53 7.39
CA ASP A 9 9.77 -28.49 8.36
C ASP A 9 9.97 -29.89 7.76
N THR A 10 9.38 -30.19 6.60
CA THR A 10 9.55 -31.43 5.84
C THR A 10 10.68 -31.33 4.79
N GLY A 11 11.34 -30.18 4.67
CA GLY A 11 12.37 -29.90 3.68
C GLY A 11 11.85 -29.52 2.29
N ARG A 12 10.52 -29.42 2.10
CA ARG A 12 9.91 -29.04 0.82
C ARG A 12 9.97 -27.53 0.62
N ALA A 13 10.22 -27.10 -0.62
CA ALA A 13 10.20 -25.68 -0.97
C ALA A 13 8.76 -25.18 -1.12
N VAL A 14 8.33 -24.35 -0.17
CA VAL A 14 7.03 -23.67 -0.17
C VAL A 14 7.18 -22.18 -0.45
N THR A 15 6.10 -21.53 -0.89
CA THR A 15 6.11 -20.07 -1.06
C THR A 15 5.73 -19.40 0.26
N ARG A 16 6.54 -18.40 0.68
CA ARG A 16 6.24 -17.50 1.79
C ARG A 16 6.14 -16.08 1.27
N ALA A 17 5.19 -15.33 1.81
CA ALA A 17 5.10 -13.90 1.61
C ALA A 17 5.73 -13.17 2.81
N ILE A 18 6.64 -12.23 2.55
CA ILE A 18 7.12 -11.30 3.56
C ILE A 18 6.46 -9.94 3.36
N TYR A 19 5.80 -9.46 4.40
CA TYR A 19 5.13 -8.17 4.45
C TYR A 19 6.00 -7.17 5.17
N ASN A 20 6.27 -6.05 4.52
CA ASN A 20 7.04 -4.96 5.08
C ASN A 20 6.11 -3.79 5.32
N VAL A 21 5.99 -3.36 6.58
CA VAL A 21 5.22 -2.18 6.96
C VAL A 21 6.16 -1.01 7.09
N LEU A 22 6.01 -0.04 6.21
CA LEU A 22 6.80 1.19 6.20
C LEU A 22 5.94 2.34 6.74
N GLY A 23 6.52 3.14 7.61
CA GLY A 23 5.95 4.39 8.09
C GLY A 23 6.75 5.60 7.63
N ILE A 24 6.10 6.76 7.69
CA ILE A 24 6.72 8.08 7.61
C ILE A 24 6.38 8.78 8.92
N ASN A 25 7.39 9.11 9.71
CA ASN A 25 7.19 9.75 10.99
C ASN A 25 6.86 11.24 10.85
N LYS A 26 6.52 11.90 11.96
CA LYS A 26 6.17 13.33 11.99
C LYS A 26 7.25 14.25 11.42
N ASN A 27 8.51 13.81 11.40
CA ASN A 27 9.64 14.55 10.82
C ASN A 27 9.86 14.25 9.33
N GLY A 28 9.02 13.43 8.70
CA GLY A 28 9.11 13.06 7.29
C GLY A 28 10.12 11.96 6.97
N HIS A 29 10.70 11.33 7.97
CA HIS A 29 11.65 10.24 7.77
C HIS A 29 10.94 8.90 7.61
N LYS A 30 11.48 8.08 6.72
CA LYS A 30 11.00 6.71 6.48
C LYS A 30 11.48 5.79 7.59
N GLU A 31 10.61 4.91 8.03
CA GLU A 31 10.88 3.87 9.02
C GLU A 31 10.29 2.54 8.61
N LEU A 32 10.99 1.44 8.88
CA LEU A 32 10.42 0.10 8.79
C LEU A 32 9.79 -0.23 10.15
N LEU A 33 8.47 -0.22 10.20
CA LEU A 33 7.71 -0.50 11.42
C LEU A 33 7.64 -2.00 11.73
N GLY A 34 7.71 -2.86 10.71
CA GLY A 34 7.69 -4.30 10.91
C GLY A 34 7.92 -5.09 9.65
N MET A 35 8.35 -6.35 9.85
CA MET A 35 8.45 -7.38 8.83
C MET A 35 7.73 -8.62 9.34
N TYR A 36 6.81 -9.13 8.54
CA TYR A 36 5.97 -10.26 8.94
C TYR A 36 5.97 -11.32 7.84
N ILE A 37 6.20 -12.58 8.21
CA ILE A 37 6.08 -13.70 7.29
C ILE A 37 4.75 -14.39 7.56
N SER A 38 3.97 -14.62 6.51
CA SER A 38 2.72 -15.37 6.65
C SER A 38 2.67 -16.56 5.70
N LYS A 39 2.03 -17.62 6.21
CA LYS A 39 1.60 -18.79 5.43
C LYS A 39 0.26 -18.55 4.74
N SER A 40 -0.59 -17.67 5.32
CA SER A 40 -1.91 -17.30 4.81
C SER A 40 -2.22 -15.83 5.11
N GLU A 41 -2.85 -15.16 4.17
CA GLU A 41 -3.34 -13.79 4.31
C GLU A 41 -4.81 -13.85 4.75
N GLY A 42 -5.09 -13.39 5.95
CA GLY A 42 -6.45 -13.33 6.49
C GLY A 42 -6.63 -12.16 7.43
N ALA A 43 -7.88 -11.87 7.81
CA ALA A 43 -8.21 -10.76 8.70
C ALA A 43 -7.47 -10.84 10.04
N ASN A 44 -7.33 -12.04 10.61
CA ASN A 44 -6.61 -12.25 11.87
C ASN A 44 -5.13 -11.91 11.75
N PHE A 45 -4.46 -12.31 10.65
CA PHE A 45 -3.07 -11.94 10.41
C PHE A 45 -2.88 -10.41 10.38
N TRP A 46 -3.77 -9.69 9.72
CA TRP A 46 -3.69 -8.23 9.66
C TRP A 46 -3.99 -7.57 11.01
N LEU A 47 -4.90 -8.15 11.78
CA LEU A 47 -5.18 -7.68 13.13
C LEU A 47 -3.96 -7.86 14.04
N GLU A 48 -3.28 -9.01 13.96
CA GLU A 48 -2.03 -9.28 14.69
C GLU A 48 -0.94 -8.28 14.30
N VAL A 49 -0.77 -8.00 12.99
CA VAL A 49 0.20 -7.01 12.50
C VAL A 49 -0.08 -5.62 13.05
N MET A 50 -1.33 -5.15 13.01
CA MET A 50 -1.70 -3.82 13.52
C MET A 50 -1.54 -3.74 15.03
N THR A 51 -1.91 -4.78 15.77
CA THR A 51 -1.75 -4.86 17.23
C THR A 51 -0.27 -4.86 17.63
N ASP A 52 0.59 -5.60 16.91
CA ASP A 52 2.03 -5.60 17.16
C ASP A 52 2.64 -4.21 16.97
N ILE A 53 2.26 -3.51 15.89
CA ILE A 53 2.73 -2.14 15.61
C ILE A 53 2.29 -1.18 16.72
N GLN A 54 1.06 -1.29 17.22
CA GLN A 54 0.57 -0.49 18.34
C GLN A 54 1.33 -0.80 19.63
N ASN A 55 1.51 -2.06 19.97
CA ASN A 55 2.25 -2.50 21.14
C ASN A 55 3.72 -2.06 21.14
N ARG A 56 4.29 -1.88 19.94
CA ARG A 56 5.65 -1.38 19.76
C ARG A 56 5.76 0.14 19.76
N GLY A 57 4.67 0.85 20.06
CA GLY A 57 4.67 2.27 20.37
C GLY A 57 4.07 3.19 19.30
N VAL A 58 3.48 2.66 18.22
CA VAL A 58 2.72 3.49 17.29
C VAL A 58 1.37 3.82 17.92
N GLN A 59 1.22 5.06 18.37
CA GLN A 59 0.02 5.51 19.06
C GLN A 59 -1.12 5.91 18.14
N ASP A 60 -0.80 6.48 16.97
CA ASP A 60 -1.77 6.95 16.00
C ASP A 60 -1.25 6.85 14.56
N ILE A 61 -2.16 6.68 13.62
CA ILE A 61 -1.89 6.68 12.18
C ILE A 61 -2.85 7.67 11.51
N MET A 62 -2.30 8.67 10.84
CA MET A 62 -3.11 9.66 10.11
C MET A 62 -3.69 9.05 8.83
N ILE A 63 -2.82 8.45 8.02
CA ILE A 63 -3.17 7.87 6.72
C ILE A 63 -2.47 6.53 6.57
N CYS A 64 -3.23 5.50 6.24
CA CYS A 64 -2.74 4.16 5.95
C CYS A 64 -3.01 3.80 4.49
N CYS A 65 -1.95 3.58 3.70
CA CYS A 65 -2.05 3.18 2.30
C CYS A 65 -1.82 1.69 2.17
N VAL A 66 -2.81 0.96 1.67
CA VAL A 66 -2.77 -0.50 1.62
C VAL A 66 -3.18 -1.07 0.28
N ASP A 67 -2.73 -2.28 0.00
CA ASP A 67 -3.26 -3.07 -1.11
C ASP A 67 -4.69 -3.54 -0.75
N GLY A 68 -5.51 -3.82 -1.76
CA GLY A 68 -6.89 -4.25 -1.56
C GLY A 68 -7.02 -5.68 -1.02
N LEU A 69 -6.26 -6.04 0.01
CA LEU A 69 -6.32 -7.34 0.68
C LEU A 69 -7.53 -7.41 1.60
N LYS A 70 -8.29 -8.49 1.47
CA LYS A 70 -9.55 -8.68 2.22
C LYS A 70 -9.30 -8.65 3.73
N GLY A 71 -10.09 -7.86 4.45
CA GLY A 71 -10.02 -7.72 5.91
C GLY A 71 -8.90 -6.82 6.43
N PHE A 72 -7.99 -6.34 5.57
CA PHE A 72 -6.91 -5.45 6.00
C PHE A 72 -7.41 -4.06 6.41
N PRO A 73 -8.25 -3.37 5.61
CA PRO A 73 -8.84 -2.09 6.04
C PRO A 73 -9.59 -2.18 7.37
N ASP A 74 -10.33 -3.26 7.59
CA ASP A 74 -11.11 -3.45 8.81
C ASP A 74 -10.21 -3.70 10.03
N ALA A 75 -9.12 -4.45 9.85
CA ALA A 75 -8.09 -4.64 10.89
C ALA A 75 -7.42 -3.31 11.27
N ILE A 76 -7.11 -2.45 10.30
CA ILE A 76 -6.56 -1.11 10.57
C ILE A 76 -7.53 -0.30 11.42
N GLN A 77 -8.80 -0.21 11.02
CA GLN A 77 -9.81 0.57 11.73
C GLN A 77 -10.15 0.01 13.10
N SER A 78 -9.98 -1.31 13.32
CA SER A 78 -10.16 -1.93 14.64
C SER A 78 -9.10 -1.50 15.65
N VAL A 79 -7.85 -1.28 15.22
CA VAL A 79 -6.72 -0.91 16.09
C VAL A 79 -6.48 0.61 16.08
N PHE A 80 -6.64 1.24 14.91
CA PHE A 80 -6.47 2.69 14.70
C PHE A 80 -7.75 3.26 14.09
N PRO A 81 -8.82 3.46 14.88
CA PRO A 81 -10.15 3.83 14.38
C PRO A 81 -10.19 5.17 13.65
N ASN A 82 -9.26 6.07 13.96
CA ASN A 82 -9.18 7.39 13.36
C ASN A 82 -8.25 7.45 12.12
N ALA A 83 -7.69 6.32 11.68
CA ALA A 83 -6.85 6.28 10.50
C ALA A 83 -7.67 6.40 9.22
N SER A 84 -7.28 7.31 8.33
CA SER A 84 -7.79 7.32 6.96
C SER A 84 -7.18 6.16 6.17
N VAL A 85 -8.02 5.30 5.59
CA VAL A 85 -7.54 4.12 4.84
C VAL A 85 -7.69 4.36 3.35
N GLN A 86 -6.57 4.50 2.66
CA GLN A 86 -6.49 4.63 1.21
C GLN A 86 -6.11 3.29 0.57
N LEU A 87 -6.94 2.78 -0.32
CA LEU A 87 -6.57 1.65 -1.17
C LEU A 87 -5.63 2.11 -2.30
N CYS A 88 -4.61 1.31 -2.57
CA CYS A 88 -3.63 1.62 -3.59
C CYS A 88 -4.23 1.62 -4.99
N ILE A 89 -4.30 2.80 -5.61
CA ILE A 89 -4.81 2.96 -6.98
C ILE A 89 -3.99 2.14 -7.99
N VAL A 90 -2.68 2.07 -7.83
CA VAL A 90 -1.81 1.31 -8.75
C VAL A 90 -2.13 -0.19 -8.70
N HIS A 91 -2.41 -0.74 -7.51
CA HIS A 91 -2.82 -2.14 -7.38
C HIS A 91 -4.22 -2.37 -7.96
N GLN A 92 -5.15 -1.46 -7.74
CA GLN A 92 -6.49 -1.52 -8.35
C GLN A 92 -6.41 -1.51 -9.87
N ILE A 93 -5.60 -0.63 -10.46
CA ILE A 93 -5.35 -0.60 -11.91
C ILE A 93 -4.75 -1.92 -12.41
N ARG A 94 -3.70 -2.41 -11.75
CA ARG A 94 -3.05 -3.69 -12.13
C ARG A 94 -4.01 -4.86 -12.05
N ASN A 95 -4.89 -4.88 -11.06
CA ASN A 95 -5.92 -5.91 -10.96
C ASN A 95 -6.97 -5.78 -12.06
N SER A 96 -7.41 -4.56 -12.37
CA SER A 96 -8.37 -4.28 -13.43
C SER A 96 -7.89 -4.81 -14.79
N ILE A 97 -6.63 -4.52 -15.16
CA ILE A 97 -6.06 -4.90 -16.46
C ILE A 97 -6.03 -6.42 -16.67
N LYS A 98 -5.93 -7.23 -15.61
CA LYS A 98 -5.95 -8.70 -15.71
C LYS A 98 -7.24 -9.24 -16.33
N TYR A 99 -8.34 -8.52 -16.18
CA TYR A 99 -9.66 -8.89 -16.68
C TYR A 99 -10.01 -8.23 -18.01
N VAL A 100 -9.17 -7.30 -18.50
CA VAL A 100 -9.39 -6.59 -19.77
C VAL A 100 -8.63 -7.29 -20.89
N GLY A 101 -9.34 -7.66 -21.95
CA GLY A 101 -8.74 -8.29 -23.13
C GLY A 101 -7.66 -7.41 -23.76
N SER A 102 -6.56 -8.02 -24.21
CA SER A 102 -5.35 -7.31 -24.67
C SER A 102 -5.64 -6.26 -25.74
N LYS A 103 -6.59 -6.52 -26.64
CA LYS A 103 -7.00 -5.58 -27.70
C LYS A 103 -7.62 -4.28 -27.16
N HIS A 104 -8.23 -4.32 -25.97
CA HIS A 104 -8.93 -3.18 -25.39
C HIS A 104 -8.10 -2.47 -24.28
N GLN A 105 -7.01 -3.08 -23.81
CA GLN A 105 -6.24 -2.55 -22.66
C GLN A 105 -5.80 -1.10 -22.85
N LYS A 106 -5.33 -0.74 -24.03
CA LYS A 106 -4.84 0.62 -24.31
C LYS A 106 -5.96 1.67 -24.19
N GLU A 107 -7.11 1.39 -24.75
CA GLU A 107 -8.27 2.27 -24.76
C GLU A 107 -8.91 2.32 -23.36
N PHE A 108 -9.18 1.16 -22.78
CA PHE A 108 -9.67 1.05 -21.42
C PHE A 108 -8.81 1.83 -20.41
N MET A 109 -7.48 1.71 -20.51
CA MET A 109 -6.56 2.44 -19.62
C MET A 109 -6.57 3.95 -19.83
N LYS A 110 -6.80 4.41 -21.05
CA LYS A 110 -7.00 5.84 -21.34
C LYS A 110 -8.25 6.36 -20.65
N ASP A 111 -9.34 5.62 -20.74
CA ASP A 111 -10.62 6.02 -20.13
C ASP A 111 -10.57 5.90 -18.60
N LEU A 112 -10.01 4.80 -18.09
CA LEU A 112 -9.81 4.63 -16.64
C LEU A 112 -8.94 5.74 -16.04
N LYS A 113 -7.97 6.27 -16.80
CA LYS A 113 -7.13 7.38 -16.33
C LYS A 113 -7.94 8.64 -16.04
N THR A 114 -9.05 8.87 -16.72
CA THR A 114 -9.91 10.03 -16.44
C THR A 114 -10.59 9.94 -15.08
N VAL A 115 -10.87 8.72 -14.61
CA VAL A 115 -11.46 8.45 -13.29
C VAL A 115 -10.47 8.83 -12.19
N TYR A 116 -9.32 8.17 -12.13
CA TYR A 116 -8.37 8.39 -11.04
C TYR A 116 -7.51 9.65 -11.19
N GLY A 117 -7.51 10.27 -12.35
CA GLY A 117 -6.85 11.55 -12.63
C GLY A 117 -7.76 12.77 -12.49
N ALA A 118 -9.00 12.59 -12.06
CA ALA A 118 -9.96 13.69 -11.88
C ALA A 118 -9.49 14.70 -10.82
N VAL A 119 -10.05 15.90 -10.87
CA VAL A 119 -9.68 16.99 -9.95
C VAL A 119 -10.25 16.79 -8.55
N ASN A 120 -11.46 16.21 -8.45
CA ASN A 120 -12.17 15.92 -7.21
C ASN A 120 -12.97 14.62 -7.31
N LYS A 121 -13.59 14.20 -6.20
CA LYS A 121 -14.34 12.94 -6.10
C LYS A 121 -15.57 12.95 -7.00
N GLU A 122 -16.29 14.05 -7.07
CA GLU A 122 -17.50 14.21 -7.87
C GLU A 122 -17.20 14.02 -9.37
N SER A 123 -16.16 14.71 -9.87
CA SER A 123 -15.72 14.52 -11.26
C SER A 123 -15.20 13.09 -11.52
N ALA A 124 -14.57 12.47 -10.54
CA ALA A 124 -14.13 11.07 -10.66
C ALA A 124 -15.33 10.11 -10.79
N GLU A 125 -16.40 10.36 -10.04
CA GLU A 125 -17.63 9.56 -10.08
C GLU A 125 -18.32 9.66 -11.44
N GLU A 126 -18.45 10.88 -11.98
CA GLU A 126 -18.97 11.10 -13.35
C GLU A 126 -18.14 10.36 -14.41
N GLN A 127 -16.80 10.32 -14.26
CA GLN A 127 -15.96 9.58 -15.19
C GLN A 127 -16.10 8.06 -15.01
N LEU A 128 -16.35 7.57 -13.78
CA LEU A 128 -16.64 6.18 -13.52
C LEU A 128 -17.97 5.75 -14.16
N ASP A 129 -19.02 6.62 -14.10
CA ASP A 129 -20.29 6.37 -14.77
C ASP A 129 -20.14 6.26 -16.29
N LYS A 130 -19.32 7.12 -16.91
CA LYS A 130 -18.98 7.03 -18.32
C LYS A 130 -18.21 5.76 -18.66
N LEU A 131 -17.23 5.39 -17.82
CA LEU A 131 -16.46 4.16 -17.96
C LEU A 131 -17.39 2.93 -17.89
N GLU A 132 -18.33 2.93 -16.95
CA GLU A 132 -19.33 1.86 -16.80
C GLU A 132 -20.26 1.78 -18.02
N SER A 133 -20.74 2.91 -18.52
CA SER A 133 -21.61 2.96 -19.71
C SER A 133 -20.91 2.41 -20.96
N GLN A 134 -19.60 2.61 -21.09
CA GLN A 134 -18.81 2.18 -22.24
C GLN A 134 -18.32 0.72 -22.12
N TRP A 135 -17.91 0.31 -20.91
CA TRP A 135 -17.19 -0.94 -20.69
C TRP A 135 -17.89 -1.94 -19.76
N GLY A 136 -18.99 -1.51 -19.10
CA GLY A 136 -19.65 -2.29 -18.05
C GLY A 136 -20.18 -3.64 -18.50
N GLU A 137 -20.79 -3.71 -19.69
CA GLU A 137 -21.27 -4.99 -20.26
C GLU A 137 -20.12 -5.95 -20.56
N MET A 138 -19.00 -5.40 -21.04
CA MET A 138 -17.85 -6.22 -21.45
C MET A 138 -16.95 -6.63 -20.27
N TYR A 139 -16.81 -5.75 -19.27
CA TYR A 139 -15.92 -5.94 -18.10
C TYR A 139 -16.62 -5.67 -16.77
N PRO A 140 -17.75 -6.32 -16.47
CA PRO A 140 -18.56 -6.04 -15.28
C PRO A 140 -17.78 -6.26 -13.96
N ILE A 141 -16.87 -7.23 -13.93
CA ILE A 141 -16.03 -7.52 -12.76
C ILE A 141 -15.14 -6.33 -12.41
N VAL A 142 -14.59 -5.64 -13.43
CA VAL A 142 -13.73 -4.48 -13.20
C VAL A 142 -14.54 -3.32 -12.65
N ILE A 143 -15.65 -2.99 -13.28
CA ILE A 143 -16.52 -1.90 -12.82
C ILE A 143 -17.02 -2.16 -11.41
N LYS A 144 -17.54 -3.36 -11.14
CA LYS A 144 -17.98 -3.76 -9.80
C LYS A 144 -16.85 -3.59 -8.77
N SER A 145 -15.62 -3.99 -9.10
CA SER A 145 -14.48 -3.84 -8.18
C SER A 145 -14.17 -2.38 -7.86
N TRP A 146 -14.31 -1.45 -8.81
CA TRP A 146 -14.16 -0.01 -8.55
C TRP A 146 -15.30 0.53 -7.70
N ARG A 147 -16.54 0.13 -7.96
CA ARG A 147 -17.72 0.56 -7.18
C ARG A 147 -17.65 0.06 -5.73
N ASP A 148 -17.38 -1.23 -5.54
CA ASP A 148 -17.33 -1.84 -4.21
C ASP A 148 -16.23 -1.22 -3.31
N ASN A 149 -15.17 -0.69 -3.90
CA ASN A 149 -14.05 -0.09 -3.19
C ASN A 149 -14.01 1.45 -3.28
N TRP A 150 -15.05 2.07 -3.84
CA TRP A 150 -15.06 3.48 -4.24
C TRP A 150 -14.63 4.43 -3.14
N GLU A 151 -15.24 4.33 -1.96
CA GLU A 151 -14.94 5.21 -0.83
C GLU A 151 -13.47 5.16 -0.44
N ARG A 152 -12.90 3.96 -0.33
CA ARG A 152 -11.49 3.76 0.05
C ARG A 152 -10.51 4.05 -1.10
N LEU A 153 -10.95 3.96 -2.35
CA LEU A 153 -10.13 4.32 -3.51
C LEU A 153 -10.07 5.84 -3.69
N THR A 154 -11.11 6.56 -3.30
CA THR A 154 -11.25 8.00 -3.50
C THR A 154 -10.86 8.83 -2.28
N GLU A 155 -10.43 8.20 -1.19
CA GLU A 155 -9.98 8.85 0.04
C GLU A 155 -8.94 9.96 -0.22
N TYR A 156 -8.03 9.76 -1.20
CA TYR A 156 -6.99 10.73 -1.53
C TYR A 156 -7.53 12.06 -2.08
N PHE A 157 -8.76 12.12 -2.58
CA PHE A 157 -9.32 13.38 -3.11
C PHE A 157 -9.51 14.46 -2.05
N GLN A 158 -9.66 14.09 -0.78
CA GLN A 158 -9.77 15.05 0.31
C GLN A 158 -8.45 15.73 0.70
N TYR A 159 -7.34 15.32 0.10
CA TYR A 159 -6.01 15.85 0.39
C TYR A 159 -5.51 16.76 -0.74
N THR A 160 -4.55 17.61 -0.40
CA THR A 160 -3.86 18.50 -1.35
C THR A 160 -2.99 17.69 -2.33
N PRO A 161 -2.62 18.26 -3.49
CA PRO A 161 -1.80 17.55 -4.48
C PRO A 161 -0.46 17.03 -3.92
N ALA A 162 0.14 17.74 -2.96
CA ALA A 162 1.40 17.30 -2.34
C ALA A 162 1.22 16.01 -1.51
N ILE A 163 0.16 15.95 -0.70
CA ILE A 163 -0.20 14.75 0.08
C ILE A 163 -0.69 13.64 -0.86
N ARG A 164 -1.56 13.96 -1.84
CA ARG A 164 -2.03 12.97 -2.84
C ARG A 164 -0.87 12.22 -3.47
N LYS A 165 0.21 12.90 -3.84
CA LYS A 165 1.39 12.28 -4.45
C LYS A 165 2.07 11.24 -3.54
N LEU A 166 1.98 11.39 -2.23
CA LEU A 166 2.52 10.42 -1.27
C LEU A 166 1.63 9.17 -1.14
N ILE A 167 0.32 9.36 -1.08
CA ILE A 167 -0.64 8.30 -0.77
C ILE A 167 -1.20 7.58 -2.00
N TYR A 168 -1.18 8.25 -3.14
CA TYR A 168 -1.65 7.71 -4.42
C TYR A 168 -0.80 6.55 -4.93
N THR A 169 0.50 6.55 -4.62
CA THR A 169 1.45 5.54 -5.11
C THR A 169 2.12 4.81 -3.96
N THR A 170 2.29 3.50 -4.12
CA THR A 170 3.13 2.68 -3.23
C THR A 170 4.63 2.81 -3.54
N ASN A 171 5.07 3.91 -4.17
CA ASN A 171 6.45 4.10 -4.60
C ASN A 171 7.47 3.91 -3.47
N THR A 172 7.14 4.30 -2.25
CA THR A 172 8.00 4.12 -1.08
C THR A 172 8.24 2.64 -0.80
N VAL A 173 7.16 1.86 -0.75
CA VAL A 173 7.24 0.40 -0.52
C VAL A 173 7.83 -0.33 -1.72
N GLU A 174 7.44 0.04 -2.94
CA GLU A 174 8.02 -0.56 -4.17
C GLU A 174 9.51 -0.25 -4.29
N GLY A 175 9.93 0.97 -3.96
CA GLY A 175 11.34 1.36 -3.92
C GLY A 175 12.14 0.57 -2.89
N TYR A 176 11.59 0.35 -1.71
CA TYR A 176 12.16 -0.52 -0.69
C TYR A 176 12.25 -1.96 -1.18
N HIS A 177 11.17 -2.54 -1.69
CA HIS A 177 11.15 -3.90 -2.25
C HIS A 177 12.17 -4.10 -3.37
N ARG A 178 12.37 -3.10 -4.23
CA ARG A 178 13.40 -3.14 -5.29
C ARG A 178 14.80 -3.25 -4.71
N GLN A 179 15.09 -2.52 -3.62
CA GLN A 179 16.39 -2.57 -2.96
C GLN A 179 16.59 -3.91 -2.24
N VAL A 180 15.58 -4.42 -1.54
CA VAL A 180 15.63 -5.76 -0.92
C VAL A 180 15.89 -6.85 -1.96
N ARG A 181 15.20 -6.78 -3.11
CA ARG A 181 15.40 -7.76 -4.20
C ARG A 181 16.81 -7.75 -4.78
N LYS A 182 17.54 -6.64 -4.76
CA LYS A 182 18.95 -6.61 -5.21
C LYS A 182 19.83 -7.56 -4.39
N VAL A 183 19.54 -7.72 -3.11
CA VAL A 183 20.28 -8.60 -2.19
C VAL A 183 19.75 -10.03 -2.22
N THR A 184 18.46 -10.20 -2.44
CA THR A 184 17.79 -11.52 -2.31
C THR A 184 17.63 -12.27 -3.63
N LYS A 185 17.72 -11.60 -4.79
CA LYS A 185 17.42 -12.21 -6.12
C LYS A 185 18.25 -13.44 -6.47
N ASN A 186 19.48 -13.54 -5.92
CA ASN A 186 20.39 -14.66 -6.19
C ASN A 186 20.13 -15.87 -5.27
N LYS A 187 19.16 -15.77 -4.35
CA LYS A 187 18.77 -16.86 -3.46
C LYS A 187 17.59 -17.61 -4.06
N GLY A 188 17.82 -18.83 -4.54
CA GLY A 188 16.76 -19.65 -5.12
C GLY A 188 15.75 -20.12 -4.08
N VAL A 189 16.25 -20.69 -2.96
CA VAL A 189 15.44 -21.21 -1.83
C VAL A 189 16.14 -20.87 -0.53
N PHE A 190 15.38 -20.39 0.45
CA PHE A 190 15.87 -20.16 1.81
C PHE A 190 15.74 -21.45 2.66
N PRO A 191 16.70 -21.76 3.51
CA PRO A 191 16.63 -22.95 4.36
C PRO A 191 15.53 -22.87 5.43
N THR A 192 15.23 -21.69 5.97
CA THR A 192 14.19 -21.45 6.99
C THR A 192 13.57 -20.06 6.84
N ASP A 193 12.38 -19.86 7.42
CA ASP A 193 11.74 -18.53 7.52
C ASP A 193 12.70 -17.55 8.23
N THR A 194 13.36 -17.95 9.32
CA THR A 194 14.34 -17.11 10.04
C THR A 194 15.52 -16.69 9.16
N SER A 195 16.00 -17.56 8.25
CA SER A 195 17.09 -17.19 7.34
C SER A 195 16.67 -16.15 6.32
N LEU A 196 15.42 -16.18 5.87
CA LEU A 196 14.82 -15.15 5.04
C LEU A 196 14.72 -13.83 5.80
N GLU A 197 14.15 -13.84 7.02
CA GLU A 197 14.02 -12.66 7.88
C GLU A 197 15.37 -11.98 8.13
N LYS A 198 16.38 -12.76 8.53
CA LYS A 198 17.74 -12.25 8.76
C LYS A 198 18.30 -11.53 7.53
N LEU A 199 18.16 -12.10 6.34
CA LEU A 199 18.69 -11.47 5.13
C LEU A 199 17.93 -10.19 4.79
N VAL A 200 16.60 -10.19 4.91
CA VAL A 200 15.79 -8.99 4.65
C VAL A 200 16.07 -7.89 5.69
N PHE A 201 16.27 -8.28 6.96
CA PHE A 201 16.65 -7.33 8.02
C PHE A 201 18.04 -6.71 7.77
N LEU A 202 19.02 -7.50 7.35
CA LEU A 202 20.35 -6.99 7.00
C LEU A 202 20.28 -6.05 5.78
N ALA A 203 19.47 -6.41 4.79
CA ALA A 203 19.21 -5.52 3.66
C ALA A 203 18.59 -4.19 4.13
N TYR A 204 17.62 -4.25 5.04
CA TYR A 204 17.02 -3.05 5.64
C TYR A 204 18.04 -2.17 6.35
N LYS A 205 18.94 -2.75 7.18
CA LYS A 205 19.98 -1.95 7.85
C LYS A 205 20.78 -1.11 6.87
N ASN A 206 21.26 -1.72 5.78
CA ASN A 206 22.00 -1.01 4.73
C ASN A 206 21.15 0.03 3.97
N ILE A 207 19.85 -0.24 3.78
CA ILE A 207 18.92 0.69 3.13
C ILE A 207 18.65 1.89 4.03
N ARG A 208 18.44 1.64 5.33
CA ARG A 208 18.17 2.67 6.34
C ARG A 208 19.28 3.71 6.44
N GLU A 209 20.54 3.32 6.30
CA GLU A 209 21.69 4.23 6.29
C GLU A 209 21.58 5.33 5.21
N LYS A 210 20.80 5.10 4.16
CA LYS A 210 20.53 6.06 3.08
C LYS A 210 19.29 6.91 3.31
N TRP A 211 18.52 6.64 4.37
CA TRP A 211 17.30 7.38 4.70
C TRP A 211 17.61 8.52 5.69
N THR A 212 18.57 9.35 5.34
CA THR A 212 19.06 10.44 6.19
C THR A 212 18.25 11.72 6.06
N MET A 213 17.52 11.87 4.96
CA MET A 213 16.74 13.08 4.67
C MET A 213 15.24 12.79 4.77
N PRO A 214 14.45 13.78 5.22
CA PRO A 214 13.01 13.71 5.14
C PRO A 214 12.54 13.63 3.68
N LEU A 215 11.27 13.28 3.48
CA LEU A 215 10.65 13.33 2.17
C LEU A 215 10.73 14.73 1.57
N ALA A 216 10.87 14.80 0.24
CA ALA A 216 10.86 16.08 -0.47
C ALA A 216 9.59 16.88 -0.15
N ASN A 217 9.73 18.19 0.04
CA ASN A 217 8.66 19.12 0.39
C ASN A 217 7.96 18.82 1.73
N TRP A 218 8.65 18.11 2.67
CA TRP A 218 8.04 17.73 3.93
C TRP A 218 7.51 18.91 4.73
N GLY A 219 8.19 20.04 4.74
CA GLY A 219 7.71 21.24 5.43
C GLY A 219 6.33 21.70 4.95
N GLN A 220 6.07 21.68 3.65
CA GLN A 220 4.74 21.99 3.10
C GLN A 220 3.72 20.89 3.44
N ILE A 221 4.13 19.63 3.34
CA ILE A 221 3.25 18.48 3.62
C ILE A 221 2.85 18.47 5.09
N SER A 222 3.79 18.67 6.01
CA SER A 222 3.52 18.67 7.46
C SER A 222 2.55 19.78 7.87
N GLN A 223 2.68 20.99 7.30
CA GLN A 223 1.71 22.07 7.52
C GLN A 223 0.31 21.67 7.06
N GLN A 224 0.17 21.06 5.91
CA GLN A 224 -1.11 20.60 5.38
C GLN A 224 -1.70 19.45 6.21
N LEU A 225 -0.88 18.55 6.73
CA LEU A 225 -1.29 17.51 7.65
C LEU A 225 -1.76 18.09 8.99
N ALA A 226 -1.05 19.08 9.54
CA ALA A 226 -1.47 19.77 10.75
C ALA A 226 -2.82 20.48 10.60
N ILE A 227 -3.05 21.16 9.47
CA ILE A 227 -4.35 21.77 9.17
C ILE A 227 -5.46 20.71 9.09
N LYS A 228 -5.17 19.57 8.45
CA LYS A 228 -6.16 18.49 8.23
C LYS A 228 -6.48 17.70 9.50
N PHE A 229 -5.47 17.39 10.31
CA PHE A 229 -5.59 16.49 11.45
C PHE A 229 -5.58 17.20 12.81
N GLY A 230 -5.32 18.50 12.85
CA GLY A 230 -5.36 19.31 14.07
C GLY A 230 -4.43 18.73 15.15
N ASP A 231 -4.95 18.63 16.37
CA ASP A 231 -4.21 18.17 17.56
C ASP A 231 -3.57 16.78 17.42
N ARG A 232 -4.03 15.97 16.45
CA ARG A 232 -3.42 14.66 16.17
C ARG A 232 -2.05 14.77 15.49
N PHE A 233 -1.78 15.87 14.79
CA PHE A 233 -0.55 16.09 14.06
C PHE A 233 0.06 17.45 14.41
N GLU A 234 0.80 17.51 15.50
CA GLU A 234 1.58 18.69 15.88
C GLU A 234 2.88 18.77 15.07
N ILE A 235 3.16 19.95 14.53
CA ILE A 235 4.45 20.25 13.90
C ILE A 235 5.46 20.49 15.03
N MET A 236 6.54 19.71 15.05
CA MET A 236 7.65 19.91 15.97
C MET A 236 8.56 21.04 15.51
#